data_37eb60e8d797b5352a933bd8bb265588
#
_entry.id   37eb60e8d797b5352a933bd8bb265588
#
_cell.length_a   1.000
_cell.length_b   1.000
_cell.length_c   1.000
_cell.angle_alpha   90.00
_cell.angle_beta   90.00
_cell.angle_gamma   90.00
#
_symmetry.space_group_name_H-M   'P 1'
#
loop_
_entity.id
_entity.type
_entity.pdbx_description
1 polymer ?
#
loop_
_entity_poly.entity_id
_entity_poly.type
_entity_poly.pdbx_seq_one_letter_code
_entity_poly.pdbx_strand_id
1 'polypeptide(L)'
;MAFDGIVTKVITSELSQLAGARIDKVFEPNKNTIVVGMYQNGINYALNICIDSQYCRINLTTHQKSNPQVAPNFCMLLRKNLIGLKLKNIITFDLERLIILEFEGFDDLDDIISKKLVIELMGKHSNIILLDDLNIIIDSLRHIKEIDENFRDILPHTKYSFPTSDKLSFLELKDFEDFKQHLVSSSKDSIFVDELPSKIANTFNGISKNFINAIIKKLNIIDITDDSLKKIFDYINKIISNIGTDNLSFETIKNTDGIVKDYFLVSENISNQPFKLNFFIDDFYFNKETNEQFKNYRNTLLKLILDTLKKYKKRLYNIDEKLKECADMDKYRLYGELITSNLYRIPNKNVDKVELENYYDNNAKITINLDKRLLPSINAKRFFKKYSKLKNALVIVSEQKADTLKELDYIESVVYELENCSTIEEVAAIYEEISENDIFKEKTSSKLSKKNSKVKKSKLTKNKTVSFNPIKYTIDGYTVFVGRNNKENDYLTLKFANKNDIWFHTKDFHGSHTILKIDNSLPYPSNDILVKVAELAAKHSKARNSSNVPVDYCEVKFVKKPSGSKPGMVIYTNNKTINVTP
;
A
#
# COMPACT_ATOMS: atom_id res chain seq x y z
N MET A 1 4.05 -12.19 -16.88
CA MET A 1 4.91 -11.01 -16.88
C MET A 1 4.70 -10.27 -18.19
N ALA A 2 4.34 -9.01 -18.15
CA ALA A 2 4.08 -8.24 -19.38
C ALA A 2 5.34 -7.88 -20.18
N PHE A 3 6.52 -7.85 -19.54
CA PHE A 3 7.80 -7.58 -20.19
C PHE A 3 8.50 -8.90 -20.55
N ASP A 4 8.13 -9.46 -21.71
CA ASP A 4 8.71 -10.70 -22.25
C ASP A 4 9.76 -10.44 -23.34
N GLY A 5 10.21 -11.49 -24.02
CA GLY A 5 11.23 -11.38 -25.05
C GLY A 5 10.79 -10.56 -26.25
N ILE A 6 9.52 -10.68 -26.68
CA ILE A 6 8.99 -9.90 -27.80
C ILE A 6 8.95 -8.43 -27.42
N VAL A 7 8.44 -8.08 -26.23
CA VAL A 7 8.45 -6.70 -25.72
C VAL A 7 9.88 -6.18 -25.59
N THR A 8 10.82 -7.00 -25.09
CA THR A 8 12.24 -6.65 -25.02
C THR A 8 12.79 -6.26 -26.38
N LYS A 9 12.51 -7.05 -27.43
CA LYS A 9 12.95 -6.81 -28.80
C LYS A 9 12.38 -5.51 -29.37
N VAL A 10 11.08 -5.24 -29.13
CA VAL A 10 10.44 -3.97 -29.57
C VAL A 10 11.07 -2.76 -28.88
N ILE A 11 11.21 -2.82 -27.54
CA ILE A 11 11.80 -1.71 -26.77
C ILE A 11 13.22 -1.44 -27.22
N THR A 12 14.04 -2.47 -27.43
CA THR A 12 15.42 -2.27 -27.88
C THR A 12 15.52 -1.74 -29.31
N SER A 13 14.58 -2.10 -30.19
CA SER A 13 14.43 -1.48 -31.51
C SER A 13 14.13 0.02 -31.40
N GLU A 14 13.21 0.45 -30.51
CA GLU A 14 12.97 1.87 -30.27
C GLU A 14 14.20 2.58 -29.66
N LEU A 15 14.89 1.93 -28.71
CA LEU A 15 16.08 2.48 -28.05
C LEU A 15 17.29 2.61 -28.99
N SER A 16 17.33 1.91 -30.13
CA SER A 16 18.42 1.99 -31.11
C SER A 16 18.64 3.41 -31.63
N GLN A 17 17.61 4.27 -31.60
CA GLN A 17 17.72 5.70 -31.92
C GLN A 17 18.71 6.46 -30.99
N LEU A 18 19.03 5.90 -29.83
CA LEU A 18 20.01 6.48 -28.89
C LEU A 18 21.47 6.15 -29.25
N ALA A 19 21.73 5.42 -30.34
CA ALA A 19 23.09 5.20 -30.82
C ALA A 19 23.78 6.55 -31.07
N GLY A 20 25.00 6.72 -30.53
CA GLY A 20 25.73 8.01 -30.53
C GLY A 20 25.46 8.91 -29.32
N ALA A 21 24.47 8.60 -28.47
CA ALA A 21 24.18 9.38 -27.26
C ALA A 21 25.34 9.28 -26.25
N ARG A 22 25.77 10.43 -25.71
CA ARG A 22 26.80 10.50 -24.68
C ARG A 22 26.22 10.27 -23.30
N ILE A 23 26.91 9.52 -22.46
CA ILE A 23 26.53 9.28 -21.08
C ILE A 23 26.98 10.45 -20.21
N ASP A 24 26.01 11.14 -19.58
CA ASP A 24 26.27 12.31 -18.73
C ASP A 24 26.12 12.00 -17.24
N LYS A 25 25.19 11.14 -16.86
CA LYS A 25 24.83 10.88 -15.45
C LYS A 25 24.47 9.42 -15.25
N VAL A 26 24.76 8.91 -14.04
CA VAL A 26 24.27 7.60 -13.60
C VAL A 26 23.74 7.73 -12.18
N PHE A 27 22.56 7.17 -11.95
CA PHE A 27 21.89 7.15 -10.66
C PHE A 27 21.47 5.73 -10.28
N GLU A 28 21.43 5.44 -8.98
CA GLU A 28 20.88 4.21 -8.40
C GLU A 28 19.85 4.59 -7.33
N PRO A 29 18.60 4.86 -7.74
CA PRO A 29 17.55 5.29 -6.80
C PRO A 29 17.26 4.25 -5.72
N ASN A 30 17.39 2.98 -6.04
CA ASN A 30 17.24 1.85 -5.12
C ASN A 30 18.11 0.67 -5.58
N LYS A 31 18.19 -0.38 -4.74
CA LYS A 31 19.05 -1.56 -4.96
C LYS A 31 18.73 -2.40 -6.21
N ASN A 32 17.65 -2.12 -6.92
CA ASN A 32 17.19 -2.88 -8.09
C ASN A 32 17.07 -2.00 -9.35
N THR A 33 17.44 -0.74 -9.29
CA THR A 33 17.20 0.21 -10.39
C THR A 33 18.43 1.06 -10.65
N ILE A 34 18.89 1.10 -11.91
CA ILE A 34 19.89 2.03 -12.42
C ILE A 34 19.20 2.95 -13.43
N VAL A 35 19.50 4.23 -13.37
CA VAL A 35 19.07 5.23 -14.36
C VAL A 35 20.28 5.85 -14.99
N VAL A 36 20.42 5.70 -16.33
CA VAL A 36 21.52 6.25 -17.12
C VAL A 36 21.02 7.48 -17.86
N GLY A 37 21.55 8.63 -17.52
CA GLY A 37 21.30 9.89 -18.24
C GLY A 37 22.16 9.99 -19.47
N MET A 38 21.54 10.23 -20.63
CA MET A 38 22.17 10.30 -21.94
C MET A 38 21.82 11.63 -22.63
N TYR A 39 22.74 12.16 -23.37
CA TYR A 39 22.55 13.39 -24.14
C TYR A 39 22.79 13.15 -25.62
N GLN A 40 21.84 13.55 -26.46
CA GLN A 40 21.95 13.46 -27.91
C GLN A 40 21.14 14.58 -28.57
N ASN A 41 21.73 15.28 -29.54
CA ASN A 41 21.05 16.28 -30.38
C ASN A 41 20.26 17.35 -29.59
N GLY A 42 20.81 17.84 -28.48
CA GLY A 42 20.14 18.86 -27.63
C GLY A 42 19.12 18.29 -26.65
N ILE A 43 18.86 16.97 -26.65
CA ILE A 43 17.83 16.31 -25.82
C ILE A 43 18.50 15.45 -24.75
N ASN A 44 17.99 15.56 -23.51
CA ASN A 44 18.37 14.69 -22.42
C ASN A 44 17.38 13.52 -22.31
N TYR A 45 17.90 12.31 -22.35
CA TYR A 45 17.18 11.07 -22.15
C TYR A 45 17.56 10.44 -20.81
N ALA A 46 16.65 9.74 -20.19
CA ALA A 46 16.93 8.95 -19.00
C ALA A 46 16.51 7.50 -19.26
N LEU A 47 17.49 6.59 -19.35
CA LEU A 47 17.27 5.17 -19.52
C LEU A 47 17.14 4.51 -18.15
N ASN A 48 15.96 4.01 -17.84
CA ASN A 48 15.65 3.30 -16.62
C ASN A 48 15.84 1.79 -16.82
N ILE A 49 16.68 1.19 -16.00
CA ILE A 49 16.95 -0.25 -15.98
C ILE A 49 16.53 -0.78 -14.61
N CYS A 50 15.47 -1.57 -14.55
CA CYS A 50 14.92 -2.11 -13.32
C CYS A 50 15.01 -3.64 -13.32
N ILE A 51 15.70 -4.21 -12.34
CA ILE A 51 15.85 -5.66 -12.16
C ILE A 51 15.04 -6.18 -10.97
N ASP A 52 13.99 -5.47 -10.57
CA ASP A 52 13.05 -5.99 -9.58
C ASP A 52 12.30 -7.19 -10.16
N SER A 53 12.12 -8.24 -9.35
CA SER A 53 11.52 -9.49 -9.83
C SER A 53 10.10 -9.36 -10.39
N GLN A 54 9.35 -8.35 -9.93
CA GLN A 54 7.97 -8.08 -10.37
C GLN A 54 7.90 -7.02 -11.48
N TYR A 55 8.91 -6.14 -11.56
CA TYR A 55 8.92 -4.94 -12.42
C TYR A 55 10.12 -4.87 -13.34
N CYS A 56 10.80 -6.02 -13.60
CA CYS A 56 12.00 -6.04 -14.43
C CYS A 56 11.67 -5.49 -15.83
N ARG A 57 12.47 -4.50 -16.27
CA ARG A 57 12.31 -3.81 -17.55
C ARG A 57 13.49 -2.90 -17.88
N ILE A 58 13.55 -2.50 -19.12
CA ILE A 58 14.33 -1.37 -19.61
C ILE A 58 13.42 -0.46 -20.40
N ASN A 59 13.50 0.85 -20.17
CA ASN A 59 12.69 1.85 -20.88
C ASN A 59 13.24 3.27 -20.70
N LEU A 60 12.91 4.19 -21.60
CA LEU A 60 13.08 5.61 -21.31
C LEU A 60 12.10 6.05 -20.24
N THR A 61 12.54 6.92 -19.33
CA THR A 61 11.69 7.44 -18.26
C THR A 61 11.68 8.96 -18.21
N THR A 62 10.49 9.51 -17.98
CA THR A 62 10.27 10.92 -17.64
C THR A 62 10.07 11.13 -16.14
N HIS A 63 9.82 10.03 -15.41
CA HIS A 63 9.56 10.06 -13.97
C HIS A 63 10.86 10.09 -13.17
N GLN A 64 11.02 11.16 -12.36
CA GLN A 64 12.18 11.28 -11.47
C GLN A 64 11.96 10.48 -10.19
N LYS A 65 12.91 9.61 -9.88
CA LYS A 65 12.95 8.88 -8.59
C LYS A 65 13.91 9.59 -7.62
N SER A 66 13.56 9.60 -6.33
CA SER A 66 14.46 10.16 -5.30
C SER A 66 15.73 9.31 -5.17
N ASN A 67 16.89 9.95 -5.22
CA ASN A 67 18.19 9.29 -5.06
C ASN A 67 18.62 9.26 -3.59
N PRO A 68 19.40 8.25 -3.16
CA PRO A 68 20.03 8.23 -1.84
C PRO A 68 21.03 9.37 -1.70
N GLN A 69 21.26 9.86 -0.48
CA GLN A 69 22.21 10.94 -0.20
C GLN A 69 23.66 10.56 -0.57
N VAL A 70 24.00 9.28 -0.39
CA VAL A 70 25.30 8.72 -0.78
C VAL A 70 25.05 7.70 -1.87
N ALA A 71 25.72 7.84 -3.01
CA ALA A 71 25.59 6.91 -4.12
C ALA A 71 26.13 5.52 -3.71
N PRO A 72 25.44 4.42 -4.04
CA PRO A 72 25.94 3.07 -3.82
C PRO A 72 27.22 2.77 -4.62
N ASN A 73 27.98 1.76 -4.19
CA ASN A 73 29.27 1.42 -4.79
C ASN A 73 29.17 1.11 -6.29
N PHE A 74 28.17 0.32 -6.70
CA PHE A 74 28.00 -0.03 -8.12
C PHE A 74 27.66 1.21 -8.96
N CYS A 75 26.86 2.14 -8.45
CA CYS A 75 26.60 3.43 -9.10
C CYS A 75 27.88 4.24 -9.30
N MET A 76 28.75 4.31 -8.28
CA MET A 76 30.04 5.02 -8.36
C MET A 76 30.96 4.38 -9.39
N LEU A 77 30.98 3.05 -9.45
CA LEU A 77 31.74 2.30 -10.42
C LEU A 77 31.24 2.53 -11.85
N LEU A 78 29.91 2.51 -12.07
CA LEU A 78 29.32 2.85 -13.36
C LEU A 78 29.66 4.29 -13.78
N ARG A 79 29.63 5.25 -12.86
CA ARG A 79 30.04 6.64 -13.13
C ARG A 79 31.48 6.73 -13.62
N LYS A 80 32.38 6.04 -12.92
CA LYS A 80 33.82 6.03 -13.29
C LYS A 80 34.08 5.45 -14.68
N ASN A 81 33.29 4.42 -15.08
CA ASN A 81 33.56 3.67 -16.30
C ASN A 81 32.73 4.12 -17.52
N LEU A 82 31.57 4.76 -17.32
CA LEU A 82 30.64 5.04 -18.42
C LEU A 82 30.45 6.54 -18.72
N ILE A 83 30.63 7.44 -17.72
CA ILE A 83 30.46 8.88 -17.99
C ILE A 83 31.48 9.34 -19.00
N GLY A 84 31.01 10.07 -20.02
CA GLY A 84 31.82 10.56 -21.15
C GLY A 84 31.82 9.63 -22.37
N LEU A 85 31.54 8.33 -22.21
CA LEU A 85 31.43 7.39 -23.31
C LEU A 85 30.15 7.61 -24.10
N LYS A 86 30.14 7.16 -25.35
CA LYS A 86 28.97 7.16 -26.23
C LYS A 86 28.39 5.76 -26.35
N LEU A 87 27.08 5.66 -26.39
CA LEU A 87 26.39 4.41 -26.69
C LEU A 87 26.66 4.07 -28.18
N LYS A 88 27.34 2.94 -28.43
CA LYS A 88 27.65 2.46 -29.77
C LYS A 88 26.52 1.63 -30.35
N ASN A 89 26.15 0.57 -29.62
CA ASN A 89 25.12 -0.39 -30.06
C ASN A 89 24.22 -0.84 -28.90
N ILE A 90 23.05 -1.31 -29.27
CA ILE A 90 22.16 -2.07 -28.38
C ILE A 90 21.94 -3.44 -29.03
N ILE A 91 22.38 -4.49 -28.38
CA ILE A 91 22.34 -5.87 -28.89
C ILE A 91 21.35 -6.68 -28.07
N THR A 92 20.52 -7.47 -28.76
CA THR A 92 19.66 -8.50 -28.18
C THR A 92 19.83 -9.78 -28.95
N PHE A 93 19.74 -10.91 -28.28
CA PHE A 93 19.84 -12.23 -28.90
C PHE A 93 18.42 -12.82 -29.02
N ASP A 94 18.01 -13.14 -30.23
CA ASP A 94 16.70 -13.70 -30.54
C ASP A 94 15.54 -12.98 -29.80
N LEU A 95 14.73 -13.73 -29.09
CA LEU A 95 13.68 -13.26 -28.18
C LEU A 95 14.11 -13.41 -26.70
N GLU A 96 15.42 -13.43 -26.44
CA GLU A 96 15.92 -13.47 -25.08
C GLU A 96 15.66 -12.14 -24.35
N ARG A 97 15.50 -12.22 -23.04
CA ARG A 97 15.41 -11.04 -22.19
C ARG A 97 16.79 -10.61 -21.68
N LEU A 98 17.73 -10.60 -22.62
CA LEU A 98 19.13 -10.22 -22.41
C LEU A 98 19.49 -9.10 -23.37
N ILE A 99 20.00 -8.02 -22.84
CA ILE A 99 20.33 -6.80 -23.59
C ILE A 99 21.77 -6.44 -23.28
N ILE A 100 22.54 -6.11 -24.30
CA ILE A 100 23.90 -5.59 -24.15
C ILE A 100 23.92 -4.17 -24.71
N LEU A 101 24.30 -3.22 -23.86
CA LEU A 101 24.61 -1.85 -24.27
C LEU A 101 26.12 -1.77 -24.44
N GLU A 102 26.58 -1.50 -25.65
CA GLU A 102 28.00 -1.29 -25.95
C GLU A 102 28.32 0.20 -25.94
N PHE A 103 29.36 0.57 -25.23
CA PHE A 103 29.83 1.95 -25.12
C PHE A 103 31.26 2.05 -25.65
N GLU A 104 31.56 3.16 -26.30
CA GLU A 104 32.90 3.47 -26.77
C GLU A 104 33.29 4.93 -26.47
N GLY A 105 34.55 5.19 -26.36
CA GLY A 105 35.12 6.52 -26.15
C GLY A 105 36.61 6.47 -26.14
N PHE A 106 37.24 7.52 -25.64
CA PHE A 106 38.71 7.64 -25.53
C PHE A 106 39.07 7.79 -24.06
N ASP A 107 40.20 7.23 -23.67
CA ASP A 107 40.81 7.49 -22.38
C ASP A 107 41.67 8.77 -22.39
N ASP A 108 42.31 9.04 -21.27
CA ASP A 108 43.18 10.22 -21.11
C ASP A 108 44.45 10.19 -22.00
N LEU A 109 44.75 9.06 -22.68
CA LEU A 109 45.86 8.87 -23.60
C LEU A 109 45.38 8.83 -25.07
N ASP A 110 44.11 9.14 -25.34
CA ASP A 110 43.45 9.04 -26.65
C ASP A 110 43.35 7.60 -27.20
N ASP A 111 43.51 6.59 -26.35
CA ASP A 111 43.25 5.21 -26.72
C ASP A 111 41.75 4.88 -26.71
N ILE A 112 41.31 4.10 -27.69
CA ILE A 112 39.91 3.67 -27.78
C ILE A 112 39.60 2.69 -26.66
N ILE A 113 38.66 3.06 -25.80
CA ILE A 113 38.13 2.18 -24.76
C ILE A 113 36.71 1.72 -25.11
N SER A 114 36.44 0.45 -24.83
CA SER A 114 35.10 -0.13 -24.98
C SER A 114 34.65 -0.73 -23.67
N LYS A 115 33.35 -0.54 -23.35
CA LYS A 115 32.68 -1.13 -22.17
C LYS A 115 31.35 -1.70 -22.59
N LYS A 116 30.90 -2.75 -21.90
CA LYS A 116 29.61 -3.36 -22.13
C LYS A 116 28.80 -3.40 -20.84
N LEU A 117 27.54 -3.00 -20.90
CA LEU A 117 26.61 -3.16 -19.79
C LEU A 117 25.59 -4.23 -20.19
N VAL A 118 25.69 -5.39 -19.56
CA VAL A 118 24.80 -6.53 -19.79
C VAL A 118 23.63 -6.44 -18.82
N ILE A 119 22.41 -6.54 -19.34
CA ILE A 119 21.17 -6.43 -18.60
C ILE A 119 20.40 -7.74 -18.80
N GLU A 120 20.25 -8.50 -17.73
CA GLU A 120 19.52 -9.75 -17.69
C GLU A 120 18.18 -9.53 -17.00
N LEU A 121 17.05 -9.73 -17.70
CA LEU A 121 15.69 -9.51 -17.18
C LEU A 121 14.97 -10.85 -16.91
N MET A 122 15.50 -11.65 -15.98
CA MET A 122 15.09 -13.02 -15.69
C MET A 122 14.35 -13.16 -14.35
N GLY A 123 13.47 -12.21 -14.03
CA GLY A 123 12.69 -12.23 -12.78
C GLY A 123 13.58 -12.13 -11.55
N LYS A 124 13.58 -13.14 -10.67
CA LYS A 124 14.41 -13.16 -9.46
C LYS A 124 15.91 -13.25 -9.74
N HIS A 125 16.30 -13.76 -10.90
CA HIS A 125 17.69 -13.88 -11.36
C HIS A 125 18.16 -12.71 -12.23
N SER A 126 17.37 -11.64 -12.35
CA SER A 126 17.75 -10.44 -13.10
C SER A 126 18.99 -9.78 -12.52
N ASN A 127 19.88 -9.26 -13.39
CA ASN A 127 21.13 -8.60 -13.00
C ASN A 127 21.52 -7.49 -13.98
N ILE A 128 22.45 -6.62 -13.56
CA ILE A 128 23.12 -5.61 -14.38
C ILE A 128 24.61 -5.81 -14.17
N ILE A 129 25.36 -6.07 -15.22
CA ILE A 129 26.76 -6.50 -15.18
C ILE A 129 27.59 -5.59 -16.08
N LEU A 130 28.63 -4.99 -15.54
CA LEU A 130 29.57 -4.19 -16.31
C LEU A 130 30.78 -5.06 -16.73
N LEU A 131 31.05 -5.08 -18.03
CA LEU A 131 32.17 -5.81 -18.62
C LEU A 131 33.19 -4.85 -19.24
N ASP A 132 34.43 -5.32 -19.36
CA ASP A 132 35.46 -4.72 -20.20
C ASP A 132 35.34 -5.19 -21.65
N ASP A 133 36.31 -4.81 -22.48
CA ASP A 133 36.44 -5.19 -23.90
C ASP A 133 36.70 -6.69 -24.11
N LEU A 134 37.33 -7.37 -23.16
CA LEU A 134 37.62 -8.81 -23.16
C LEU A 134 36.46 -9.66 -22.59
N ASN A 135 35.30 -9.04 -22.25
CA ASN A 135 34.16 -9.63 -21.57
C ASN A 135 34.50 -10.16 -20.16
N ILE A 136 35.47 -9.55 -19.48
CA ILE A 136 35.74 -9.80 -18.06
C ILE A 136 34.80 -8.91 -17.23
N ILE A 137 34.21 -9.49 -16.20
CA ILE A 137 33.28 -8.77 -15.29
C ILE A 137 34.11 -7.77 -14.47
N ILE A 138 33.83 -6.49 -14.67
CA ILE A 138 34.37 -5.41 -13.82
C ILE A 138 33.61 -5.41 -12.50
N ASP A 139 32.27 -5.43 -12.54
CA ASP A 139 31.40 -5.59 -11.37
C ASP A 139 29.95 -5.84 -11.80
N SER A 140 29.09 -6.15 -10.84
CA SER A 140 27.66 -6.38 -11.07
C SER A 140 26.80 -5.83 -9.94
N LEU A 141 25.53 -5.51 -10.23
CA LEU A 141 24.60 -5.04 -9.23
C LEU A 141 24.27 -6.12 -8.17
N ARG A 142 24.34 -7.40 -8.59
CA ARG A 142 24.18 -8.57 -7.72
C ARG A 142 25.32 -9.55 -7.96
N HIS A 143 26.13 -9.77 -6.95
CA HIS A 143 27.13 -10.81 -6.98
C HIS A 143 26.47 -12.17 -6.79
N ILE A 144 26.74 -13.11 -7.68
CA ILE A 144 26.28 -14.49 -7.63
C ILE A 144 27.51 -15.38 -7.58
N LYS A 145 27.59 -16.20 -6.53
CA LYS A 145 28.59 -17.24 -6.39
C LYS A 145 27.93 -18.58 -6.57
N GLU A 146 28.51 -19.45 -7.34
CA GLU A 146 28.04 -20.80 -7.58
C GLU A 146 27.88 -21.57 -6.25
N ILE A 147 26.67 -22.09 -6.01
CA ILE A 147 26.38 -22.98 -4.88
C ILE A 147 26.07 -24.39 -5.43
N ASP A 148 25.53 -24.46 -6.68
CA ASP A 148 25.16 -25.67 -7.40
C ASP A 148 25.64 -25.59 -8.85
N GLU A 149 25.94 -26.72 -9.48
CA GLU A 149 26.48 -26.87 -10.86
C GLU A 149 25.66 -26.17 -11.97
N ASN A 150 24.44 -25.73 -11.67
CA ASN A 150 23.54 -25.05 -12.62
C ASN A 150 23.60 -23.50 -12.56
N PHE A 151 24.43 -22.92 -11.70
CA PHE A 151 24.56 -21.46 -11.56
C PHE A 151 25.91 -20.97 -12.06
N ARG A 152 25.89 -19.82 -12.77
CA ARG A 152 27.08 -19.13 -13.26
C ARG A 152 27.66 -18.25 -12.15
N ASP A 153 28.96 -18.19 -12.05
CA ASP A 153 29.65 -17.18 -11.25
C ASP A 153 29.50 -15.80 -11.90
N ILE A 154 28.97 -14.84 -11.16
CA ILE A 154 28.92 -13.43 -11.55
C ILE A 154 29.66 -12.64 -10.47
N LEU A 155 31.02 -12.67 -10.58
CA LEU A 155 31.93 -12.04 -9.64
C LEU A 155 32.94 -11.18 -10.40
N PRO A 156 33.45 -10.11 -9.79
CA PRO A 156 34.55 -9.32 -10.40
C PRO A 156 35.72 -10.19 -10.82
N HIS A 157 36.32 -9.85 -11.96
CA HIS A 157 37.48 -10.52 -12.57
C HIS A 157 37.22 -11.93 -13.13
N THR A 158 35.99 -12.40 -13.17
CA THR A 158 35.62 -13.63 -13.89
C THR A 158 35.17 -13.31 -15.32
N LYS A 159 35.33 -14.27 -16.24
CA LYS A 159 34.84 -14.13 -17.61
C LYS A 159 33.33 -14.29 -17.63
N TYR A 160 32.62 -13.34 -18.27
CA TYR A 160 31.18 -13.43 -18.43
C TYR A 160 30.81 -14.60 -19.35
N SER A 161 29.81 -15.40 -18.92
CA SER A 161 29.15 -16.42 -19.73
C SER A 161 27.68 -16.12 -19.85
N PHE A 162 27.08 -16.40 -21.00
CA PHE A 162 25.65 -16.22 -21.24
C PHE A 162 24.81 -17.20 -20.41
N PRO A 163 23.61 -16.82 -19.98
CA PRO A 163 22.67 -17.76 -19.38
C PRO A 163 22.29 -18.82 -20.41
N THR A 164 22.25 -20.07 -19.99
CA THR A 164 21.76 -21.17 -20.81
C THR A 164 20.23 -21.29 -20.69
N SER A 165 19.57 -21.65 -21.78
CA SER A 165 18.14 -21.92 -21.81
C SER A 165 17.90 -23.25 -22.52
N ASP A 166 17.07 -24.11 -21.93
CA ASP A 166 16.64 -25.36 -22.56
C ASP A 166 15.47 -25.16 -23.53
N LYS A 167 15.00 -23.91 -23.68
CA LYS A 167 13.88 -23.56 -24.55
C LYS A 167 14.36 -23.30 -25.97
N LEU A 168 13.52 -23.66 -26.92
CA LEU A 168 13.76 -23.45 -28.34
C LEU A 168 13.58 -21.97 -28.71
N SER A 169 14.39 -21.46 -29.62
CA SER A 169 14.15 -20.16 -30.23
C SER A 169 12.96 -20.21 -31.16
N PHE A 170 11.96 -19.36 -30.95
CA PHE A 170 10.80 -19.27 -31.85
C PHE A 170 11.22 -18.79 -33.25
N LEU A 171 12.31 -18.03 -33.35
CA LEU A 171 12.83 -17.50 -34.63
C LEU A 171 13.54 -18.55 -35.47
N GLU A 172 13.93 -19.71 -34.89
CA GLU A 172 14.58 -20.79 -35.60
C GLU A 172 13.58 -21.81 -36.23
N LEU A 173 12.28 -21.63 -35.91
CA LEU A 173 11.23 -22.48 -36.49
C LEU A 173 11.11 -22.25 -38.00
N LYS A 174 11.10 -23.32 -38.75
CA LYS A 174 11.03 -23.30 -40.23
C LYS A 174 9.63 -22.99 -40.71
N ASP A 175 8.64 -23.66 -40.13
CA ASP A 175 7.24 -23.58 -40.54
C ASP A 175 6.29 -23.98 -39.40
N PHE A 176 5.00 -24.03 -39.70
CA PHE A 176 3.96 -24.44 -38.77
C PHE A 176 4.08 -25.91 -38.32
N GLU A 177 4.52 -26.81 -39.19
CA GLU A 177 4.66 -28.23 -38.83
C GLU A 177 5.78 -28.41 -37.81
N ASP A 178 6.88 -27.70 -37.96
CA ASP A 178 7.98 -27.68 -36.98
C ASP A 178 7.51 -27.15 -35.61
N PHE A 179 6.75 -26.04 -35.59
CA PHE A 179 6.11 -25.54 -34.38
C PHE A 179 5.22 -26.57 -33.69
N LYS A 180 4.36 -27.24 -34.47
CA LYS A 180 3.44 -28.27 -33.98
C LYS A 180 4.19 -29.49 -33.44
N GLN A 181 5.22 -29.97 -34.16
CA GLN A 181 6.04 -31.11 -33.73
C GLN A 181 6.69 -30.84 -32.35
N HIS A 182 7.23 -29.67 -32.12
CA HIS A 182 7.85 -29.32 -30.83
C HIS A 182 6.82 -29.19 -29.71
N LEU A 183 5.60 -28.73 -29.99
CA LEU A 183 4.52 -28.72 -29.02
C LEU A 183 4.02 -30.13 -28.67
N VAL A 184 3.91 -31.04 -29.63
CA VAL A 184 3.39 -32.40 -29.42
C VAL A 184 4.44 -33.30 -28.78
N SER A 185 5.71 -33.20 -29.19
CA SER A 185 6.81 -34.00 -28.62
C SER A 185 7.02 -33.78 -27.13
N SER A 186 6.63 -32.61 -26.62
CA SER A 186 6.73 -32.28 -25.22
C SER A 186 5.54 -32.77 -24.35
N SER A 187 4.57 -33.54 -24.91
CA SER A 187 3.43 -34.09 -24.15
C SER A 187 3.01 -35.47 -24.63
N LYS A 188 2.71 -36.34 -23.67
CA LYS A 188 2.14 -37.69 -23.93
C LYS A 188 0.60 -37.70 -24.01
N ASP A 189 -0.06 -36.59 -23.60
CA ASP A 189 -1.52 -36.51 -23.47
C ASP A 189 -2.12 -35.38 -24.33
N SER A 190 -3.43 -35.42 -24.55
CA SER A 190 -4.20 -34.35 -25.23
C SER A 190 -4.08 -33.04 -24.48
N ILE A 191 -3.74 -31.96 -25.21
CA ILE A 191 -3.55 -30.61 -24.63
C ILE A 191 -4.92 -29.95 -24.47
N PHE A 192 -5.23 -29.43 -23.28
CA PHE A 192 -6.40 -28.60 -23.05
C PHE A 192 -6.10 -27.11 -23.34
N VAL A 193 -7.14 -26.35 -23.73
CA VAL A 193 -7.00 -24.91 -24.07
C VAL A 193 -6.37 -24.10 -22.92
N ASP A 194 -6.71 -24.42 -21.68
CA ASP A 194 -6.18 -23.75 -20.49
C ASP A 194 -4.68 -24.04 -20.24
N GLU A 195 -4.16 -25.15 -20.77
CA GLU A 195 -2.77 -25.59 -20.61
C GLU A 195 -1.87 -25.05 -21.74
N LEU A 196 -2.46 -24.82 -22.93
CA LEU A 196 -1.73 -24.38 -24.13
C LEU A 196 -0.83 -23.14 -23.89
N PRO A 197 -1.26 -22.08 -23.19
CA PRO A 197 -0.41 -20.92 -22.93
C PRO A 197 0.83 -21.27 -22.12
N SER A 198 0.68 -22.14 -21.13
CA SER A 198 1.80 -22.59 -20.31
C SER A 198 2.77 -23.45 -21.13
N LYS A 199 2.24 -24.29 -21.98
CA LYS A 199 3.02 -25.19 -22.83
C LYS A 199 3.86 -24.40 -23.84
N ILE A 200 3.25 -23.49 -24.61
CA ILE A 200 3.97 -22.64 -25.57
C ILE A 200 5.07 -21.84 -24.85
N ALA A 201 4.75 -21.23 -23.69
CA ALA A 201 5.70 -20.45 -22.93
C ALA A 201 6.84 -21.29 -22.30
N ASN A 202 6.64 -22.59 -22.09
CA ASN A 202 7.69 -23.48 -21.58
C ASN A 202 8.54 -24.06 -22.71
N THR A 203 7.98 -24.25 -23.89
CA THR A 203 8.68 -24.82 -25.08
C THR A 203 9.53 -23.74 -25.75
N PHE A 204 8.98 -22.53 -25.95
CA PHE A 204 9.62 -21.47 -26.72
C PHE A 204 10.13 -20.34 -25.84
N ASN A 205 11.32 -19.84 -26.20
CA ASN A 205 11.93 -18.74 -25.49
C ASN A 205 11.28 -17.40 -25.86
N GLY A 206 11.28 -16.46 -24.91
CA GLY A 206 10.82 -15.08 -25.12
C GLY A 206 9.32 -14.86 -25.19
N ILE A 207 8.52 -15.93 -25.17
CA ILE A 207 7.06 -15.87 -25.24
C ILE A 207 6.47 -16.08 -23.83
N SER A 208 5.62 -15.16 -23.37
CA SER A 208 5.00 -15.28 -22.06
C SER A 208 3.63 -15.95 -22.10
N LYS A 209 3.28 -16.69 -21.02
CA LYS A 209 1.93 -17.24 -20.83
C LYS A 209 0.83 -16.20 -21.01
N ASN A 210 1.03 -14.99 -20.46
CA ASN A 210 0.05 -13.91 -20.53
C ASN A 210 -0.17 -13.41 -21.95
N PHE A 211 0.88 -13.36 -22.76
CA PHE A 211 0.79 -13.00 -24.16
C PHE A 211 -0.04 -14.01 -24.96
N ILE A 212 0.22 -15.30 -24.78
CA ILE A 212 -0.57 -16.35 -25.45
C ILE A 212 -2.03 -16.35 -24.99
N ASN A 213 -2.29 -16.15 -23.69
CA ASN A 213 -3.67 -15.98 -23.18
C ASN A 213 -4.40 -14.81 -23.85
N ALA A 214 -3.71 -13.71 -24.09
CA ALA A 214 -4.30 -12.56 -24.77
C ALA A 214 -4.61 -12.87 -26.25
N ILE A 215 -3.71 -13.58 -26.94
CA ILE A 215 -3.91 -14.03 -28.34
C ILE A 215 -5.11 -14.98 -28.42
N ILE A 216 -5.19 -15.99 -27.56
CA ILE A 216 -6.31 -16.95 -27.51
C ILE A 216 -7.65 -16.22 -27.38
N LYS A 217 -7.72 -15.25 -26.46
CA LYS A 217 -8.91 -14.42 -26.28
C LYS A 217 -9.22 -13.55 -27.49
N LYS A 218 -8.20 -12.90 -28.09
CA LYS A 218 -8.37 -12.03 -29.26
C LYS A 218 -8.84 -12.80 -30.48
N LEU A 219 -8.34 -14.02 -30.67
CA LEU A 219 -8.70 -14.90 -31.78
C LEU A 219 -9.95 -15.74 -31.51
N ASN A 220 -10.58 -15.60 -30.32
CA ASN A 220 -11.74 -16.38 -29.88
C ASN A 220 -11.54 -17.91 -30.05
N ILE A 221 -10.37 -18.40 -29.63
CA ILE A 221 -10.04 -19.85 -29.73
C ILE A 221 -10.72 -20.56 -28.56
N ILE A 222 -11.62 -21.51 -28.92
CA ILE A 222 -12.39 -22.31 -27.96
C ILE A 222 -11.79 -23.73 -27.88
N ASP A 223 -11.34 -24.27 -29.01
CA ASP A 223 -10.82 -25.64 -29.14
C ASP A 223 -9.41 -25.65 -29.74
N ILE A 224 -8.62 -26.67 -29.39
CA ILE A 224 -7.29 -26.89 -29.96
C ILE A 224 -7.43 -27.75 -31.21
N THR A 225 -7.41 -27.12 -32.36
CA THR A 225 -7.33 -27.71 -33.68
C THR A 225 -6.07 -27.27 -34.40
N ASP A 226 -5.68 -27.95 -35.46
CA ASP A 226 -4.55 -27.53 -36.31
C ASP A 226 -4.76 -26.10 -36.85
N ASP A 227 -6.00 -25.74 -37.20
CA ASP A 227 -6.34 -24.37 -37.64
C ASP A 227 -6.15 -23.34 -36.53
N SER A 228 -6.56 -23.65 -35.29
CA SER A 228 -6.38 -22.73 -34.14
C SER A 228 -4.92 -22.58 -33.77
N LEU A 229 -4.11 -23.63 -33.79
CA LEU A 229 -2.67 -23.57 -33.56
C LEU A 229 -1.96 -22.79 -34.67
N LYS A 230 -2.36 -22.95 -35.92
CA LYS A 230 -1.83 -22.19 -37.04
C LYS A 230 -2.14 -20.70 -36.91
N LYS A 231 -3.36 -20.34 -36.52
CA LYS A 231 -3.73 -18.94 -36.25
C LYS A 231 -2.84 -18.31 -35.17
N ILE A 232 -2.52 -19.05 -34.09
CA ILE A 232 -1.61 -18.55 -33.03
C ILE A 232 -0.21 -18.37 -33.62
N PHE A 233 0.33 -19.35 -34.34
CA PHE A 233 1.65 -19.30 -34.95
C PHE A 233 1.78 -18.11 -35.91
N ASP A 234 0.81 -17.97 -36.84
CA ASP A 234 0.78 -16.89 -37.83
C ASP A 234 0.67 -15.50 -37.15
N TYR A 235 -0.12 -15.41 -36.06
CA TYR A 235 -0.25 -14.16 -35.29
C TYR A 235 1.05 -13.76 -34.61
N ILE A 236 1.77 -14.73 -33.99
CA ILE A 236 3.09 -14.47 -33.37
C ILE A 236 4.09 -14.02 -34.44
N ASN A 237 4.17 -14.72 -35.57
CA ASN A 237 5.05 -14.35 -36.70
C ASN A 237 4.72 -12.96 -37.24
N LYS A 238 3.45 -12.61 -37.36
CA LYS A 238 3.01 -11.28 -37.80
C LYS A 238 3.46 -10.18 -36.84
N ILE A 239 3.44 -10.42 -35.52
CA ILE A 239 3.97 -9.46 -34.54
C ILE A 239 5.49 -9.34 -34.67
N ILE A 240 6.20 -10.47 -34.76
CA ILE A 240 7.67 -10.49 -34.87
C ILE A 240 8.14 -9.76 -36.15
N SER A 241 7.51 -10.03 -37.29
CA SER A 241 7.85 -9.39 -38.56
C SER A 241 7.59 -7.87 -38.58
N ASN A 242 6.69 -7.39 -37.74
CA ASN A 242 6.38 -5.96 -37.61
C ASN A 242 7.25 -5.23 -36.58
N ILE A 243 8.19 -5.89 -35.92
CA ILE A 243 9.12 -5.22 -34.97
C ILE A 243 9.96 -4.20 -35.73
N GLY A 244 9.97 -2.96 -35.24
CA GLY A 244 10.66 -1.85 -35.88
C GLY A 244 9.88 -1.15 -36.99
N THR A 245 8.61 -1.54 -37.21
CA THR A 245 7.70 -0.88 -38.17
C THR A 245 6.57 -0.15 -37.44
N ASP A 246 5.87 0.76 -38.19
CA ASP A 246 4.70 1.49 -37.66
C ASP A 246 3.44 0.61 -37.57
N ASN A 247 3.50 -0.66 -37.96
CA ASN A 247 2.38 -1.60 -37.97
C ASN A 247 2.25 -2.39 -36.65
N LEU A 248 2.92 -1.98 -35.60
CA LEU A 248 2.88 -2.59 -34.29
C LEU A 248 2.28 -1.64 -33.25
N SER A 249 1.31 -2.13 -32.51
CA SER A 249 0.62 -1.38 -31.47
C SER A 249 0.46 -2.23 -30.20
N PHE A 250 -0.27 -1.71 -29.22
CA PHE A 250 -0.56 -2.47 -28.00
C PHE A 250 -1.99 -2.26 -27.52
N GLU A 251 -2.55 -3.29 -26.91
CA GLU A 251 -3.84 -3.24 -26.22
C GLU A 251 -3.66 -3.41 -24.71
N THR A 252 -4.54 -2.76 -23.94
CA THR A 252 -4.51 -2.83 -22.47
C THR A 252 -5.60 -3.76 -21.96
N ILE A 253 -5.23 -4.58 -20.97
CA ILE A 253 -6.16 -5.42 -20.21
C ILE A 253 -6.53 -4.65 -18.95
N LYS A 254 -7.82 -4.31 -18.79
CA LYS A 254 -8.35 -3.60 -17.63
C LYS A 254 -9.08 -4.57 -16.69
N ASN A 255 -9.11 -4.22 -15.39
CA ASN A 255 -9.95 -4.89 -14.41
C ASN A 255 -11.40 -4.33 -14.45
N THR A 256 -12.29 -4.86 -13.60
CA THR A 256 -13.68 -4.40 -13.46
C THR A 256 -13.79 -2.91 -13.10
N ASP A 257 -12.78 -2.33 -12.47
CA ASP A 257 -12.73 -0.94 -12.05
C ASP A 257 -12.11 -0.02 -13.12
N GLY A 258 -11.82 -0.53 -14.33
CA GLY A 258 -11.24 0.21 -15.44
C GLY A 258 -9.73 0.47 -15.33
N ILE A 259 -9.06 -0.06 -14.28
CA ILE A 259 -7.62 0.10 -14.07
C ILE A 259 -6.85 -0.87 -14.98
N VAL A 260 -5.82 -0.36 -15.66
CA VAL A 260 -4.95 -1.18 -16.51
C VAL A 260 -4.17 -2.18 -15.67
N LYS A 261 -4.44 -3.47 -15.87
CA LYS A 261 -3.81 -4.58 -15.16
C LYS A 261 -2.59 -5.12 -15.89
N ASP A 262 -2.70 -5.21 -17.22
CA ASP A 262 -1.67 -5.77 -18.09
C ASP A 262 -1.80 -5.19 -19.51
N TYR A 263 -0.86 -5.50 -20.39
CA TYR A 263 -0.88 -5.10 -21.80
C TYR A 263 -0.29 -6.22 -22.66
N PHE A 264 -0.58 -6.19 -23.96
CA PHE A 264 0.00 -7.09 -24.93
C PHE A 264 0.11 -6.41 -26.30
N LEU A 265 1.06 -6.88 -27.10
CA LEU A 265 1.30 -6.35 -28.44
C LEU A 265 0.29 -6.88 -29.44
N VAL A 266 -0.11 -6.02 -30.39
CA VAL A 266 -1.01 -6.35 -31.48
C VAL A 266 -0.44 -5.84 -32.80
N SER A 267 -0.63 -6.63 -33.86
CA SER A 267 -0.20 -6.27 -35.22
C SER A 267 -1.33 -5.56 -35.97
N GLU A 268 -1.71 -4.37 -35.48
CA GLU A 268 -2.74 -3.53 -36.11
C GLU A 268 -2.34 -2.06 -35.89
N ASN A 269 -2.49 -1.24 -36.93
CA ASN A 269 -2.28 0.20 -36.82
C ASN A 269 -3.57 0.84 -36.30
N ILE A 270 -3.67 1.11 -34.99
CA ILE A 270 -4.87 1.66 -34.35
C ILE A 270 -4.85 3.19 -34.36
N SER A 271 -3.71 3.84 -34.63
CA SER A 271 -3.59 5.29 -34.64
C SER A 271 -2.53 5.77 -35.65
N ASN A 272 -2.75 6.93 -36.25
CA ASN A 272 -1.79 7.62 -37.13
C ASN A 272 -0.56 8.20 -36.39
N GLN A 273 -0.34 7.84 -35.15
CA GLN A 273 0.83 8.27 -34.38
C GLN A 273 1.89 7.17 -34.33
N PRO A 274 3.18 7.52 -34.47
CA PRO A 274 4.25 6.55 -34.36
C PRO A 274 4.15 5.80 -33.01
N PHE A 275 4.33 4.50 -33.07
CA PHE A 275 4.27 3.61 -31.90
C PHE A 275 5.38 3.95 -30.90
N LYS A 276 5.01 4.23 -29.66
CA LYS A 276 5.94 4.63 -28.59
C LYS A 276 5.71 3.78 -27.33
N LEU A 277 6.10 2.51 -27.40
CA LEU A 277 5.94 1.57 -26.29
C LEU A 277 6.73 2.01 -25.05
N ASN A 278 7.90 2.66 -25.23
CA ASN A 278 8.73 3.17 -24.14
C ASN A 278 7.94 4.08 -23.18
N PHE A 279 7.20 5.07 -23.70
CA PHE A 279 6.44 6.00 -22.84
C PHE A 279 5.26 5.32 -22.15
N PHE A 280 4.56 4.44 -22.87
CA PHE A 280 3.47 3.68 -22.27
C PHE A 280 3.98 2.79 -21.11
N ILE A 281 5.10 2.09 -21.31
CA ILE A 281 5.73 1.25 -20.29
C ILE A 281 6.17 2.08 -19.09
N ASP A 282 6.71 3.28 -19.30
CA ASP A 282 7.11 4.18 -18.23
C ASP A 282 5.92 4.51 -17.32
N ASP A 283 4.83 5.01 -17.89
CA ASP A 283 3.61 5.37 -17.14
C ASP A 283 2.94 4.14 -16.51
N PHE A 284 2.85 3.03 -17.24
CA PHE A 284 2.23 1.80 -16.75
C PHE A 284 2.93 1.27 -15.49
N TYR A 285 4.25 1.14 -15.54
CA TYR A 285 4.99 0.61 -14.41
C TYR A 285 5.14 1.64 -13.28
N PHE A 286 5.26 2.92 -13.60
CA PHE A 286 5.26 3.97 -12.57
C PHE A 286 3.97 3.95 -11.75
N ASN A 287 2.82 3.91 -12.42
CA ASN A 287 1.52 3.80 -11.76
C ASN A 287 1.38 2.50 -10.96
N LYS A 288 1.85 1.39 -11.50
CA LYS A 288 1.82 0.09 -10.83
C LYS A 288 2.70 0.07 -9.57
N GLU A 289 3.95 0.55 -9.66
CA GLU A 289 4.86 0.67 -8.53
C GLU A 289 4.28 1.59 -7.44
N THR A 290 3.74 2.74 -7.84
CA THR A 290 3.14 3.72 -6.91
C THR A 290 1.92 3.14 -6.19
N ASN A 291 1.03 2.48 -6.92
CA ASN A 291 -0.15 1.83 -6.35
C ASN A 291 0.21 0.70 -5.37
N GLU A 292 1.24 -0.09 -5.69
CA GLU A 292 1.69 -1.14 -4.76
C GLU A 292 2.38 -0.56 -3.52
N GLN A 293 3.21 0.46 -3.69
CA GLN A 293 3.81 1.17 -2.54
C GLN A 293 2.71 1.75 -1.63
N PHE A 294 1.69 2.38 -2.22
CA PHE A 294 0.53 2.87 -1.49
C PHE A 294 -0.17 1.73 -0.72
N LYS A 295 -0.53 0.63 -1.41
CA LYS A 295 -1.20 -0.52 -0.78
C LYS A 295 -0.37 -1.12 0.36
N ASN A 296 0.93 -1.32 0.15
CA ASN A 296 1.83 -1.90 1.14
C ASN A 296 1.98 -0.98 2.37
N TYR A 297 2.12 0.33 2.15
CA TYR A 297 2.23 1.30 3.22
C TYR A 297 0.94 1.40 4.02
N ARG A 298 -0.20 1.55 3.33
CA ARG A 298 -1.54 1.56 3.93
C ARG A 298 -1.80 0.29 4.74
N ASN A 299 -1.57 -0.90 4.16
CA ASN A 299 -1.82 -2.18 4.85
C ASN A 299 -0.92 -2.38 6.07
N THR A 300 0.33 -1.95 6.00
CA THR A 300 1.27 -2.02 7.13
C THR A 300 0.78 -1.15 8.28
N LEU A 301 0.34 0.07 7.98
CA LEU A 301 -0.18 1.00 8.96
C LEU A 301 -1.52 0.54 9.53
N LEU A 302 -2.43 0.08 8.67
CA LEU A 302 -3.72 -0.47 9.06
C LEU A 302 -3.56 -1.64 10.03
N LYS A 303 -2.65 -2.57 9.76
CA LYS A 303 -2.35 -3.68 10.67
C LYS A 303 -1.91 -3.19 12.06
N LEU A 304 -1.03 -2.20 12.12
CA LEU A 304 -0.57 -1.61 13.38
C LEU A 304 -1.73 -1.01 14.18
N ILE A 305 -2.62 -0.29 13.51
CA ILE A 305 -3.77 0.38 14.15
C ILE A 305 -4.80 -0.66 14.61
N LEU A 306 -5.11 -1.67 13.79
CA LEU A 306 -6.03 -2.75 14.15
C LEU A 306 -5.51 -3.58 15.35
N ASP A 307 -4.20 -3.85 15.43
CA ASP A 307 -3.60 -4.50 16.60
C ASP A 307 -3.74 -3.62 17.86
N THR A 308 -3.69 -2.31 17.71
CA THR A 308 -3.90 -1.37 18.80
C THR A 308 -5.37 -1.33 19.22
N LEU A 309 -6.29 -1.25 18.24
CA LEU A 309 -7.74 -1.33 18.48
C LEU A 309 -8.13 -2.59 19.26
N LYS A 310 -7.59 -3.75 18.87
CA LYS A 310 -7.82 -5.02 19.58
C LYS A 310 -7.33 -4.98 21.04
N LYS A 311 -6.16 -4.35 21.29
CA LYS A 311 -5.62 -4.16 22.65
C LYS A 311 -6.57 -3.31 23.51
N TYR A 312 -7.10 -2.20 22.95
CA TYR A 312 -8.00 -1.32 23.70
C TYR A 312 -9.39 -1.93 23.91
N LYS A 313 -9.94 -2.68 22.95
CA LYS A 313 -11.19 -3.45 23.14
C LYS A 313 -11.06 -4.48 24.26
N LYS A 314 -9.90 -5.17 24.33
CA LYS A 314 -9.61 -6.09 25.46
C LYS A 314 -9.48 -5.34 26.80
N ARG A 315 -8.86 -4.15 26.78
CA ARG A 315 -8.77 -3.30 27.99
C ARG A 315 -10.16 -2.89 28.48
N LEU A 316 -11.05 -2.47 27.57
CA LEU A 316 -12.43 -2.12 27.90
C LEU A 316 -13.18 -3.30 28.50
N TYR A 317 -13.06 -4.48 27.90
CA TYR A 317 -13.67 -5.70 28.44
C TYR A 317 -13.20 -5.99 29.88
N ASN A 318 -11.92 -5.89 30.17
CA ASN A 318 -11.39 -6.10 31.52
C ASN A 318 -11.87 -5.03 32.52
N ILE A 319 -12.06 -3.79 32.06
CA ILE A 319 -12.63 -2.69 32.84
C ILE A 319 -14.09 -3.00 33.18
N ASP A 320 -14.89 -3.46 32.21
CA ASP A 320 -16.29 -3.82 32.43
C ASP A 320 -16.46 -4.99 33.42
N GLU A 321 -15.62 -6.02 33.31
CA GLU A 321 -15.58 -7.11 34.30
C GLU A 321 -15.27 -6.60 35.72
N LYS A 322 -14.32 -5.64 35.80
CA LYS A 322 -13.97 -5.04 37.10
C LYS A 322 -15.11 -4.18 37.68
N LEU A 323 -15.85 -3.46 36.81
CA LEU A 323 -17.05 -2.71 37.23
C LEU A 323 -18.16 -3.63 37.76
N LYS A 324 -18.36 -4.81 37.14
CA LYS A 324 -19.28 -5.82 37.64
C LYS A 324 -18.90 -6.31 39.06
N GLU A 325 -17.60 -6.57 39.27
CA GLU A 325 -17.12 -6.89 40.62
C GLU A 325 -17.38 -5.77 41.63
N CYS A 326 -17.25 -4.49 41.20
CA CYS A 326 -17.51 -3.35 42.07
C CYS A 326 -19.00 -3.17 42.36
N ALA A 327 -19.90 -3.52 41.43
CA ALA A 327 -21.36 -3.46 41.66
C ALA A 327 -21.83 -4.31 42.84
N ASP A 328 -21.13 -5.42 43.12
CA ASP A 328 -21.43 -6.32 44.22
C ASP A 328 -20.84 -5.87 45.59
N MET A 329 -20.32 -4.65 45.69
CA MET A 329 -19.59 -4.21 46.90
C MET A 329 -20.48 -4.16 48.14
N ASP A 330 -21.76 -3.80 48.01
CA ASP A 330 -22.66 -3.62 49.17
C ASP A 330 -22.92 -4.91 49.92
N LYS A 331 -22.83 -6.09 49.28
CA LYS A 331 -22.90 -7.38 49.99
C LYS A 331 -21.78 -7.54 51.02
N TYR A 332 -20.59 -7.00 50.75
CA TYR A 332 -19.47 -7.09 51.70
C TYR A 332 -19.66 -6.15 52.90
N ARG A 333 -20.30 -4.99 52.69
CA ARG A 333 -20.72 -4.11 53.75
C ARG A 333 -21.75 -4.82 54.63
N LEU A 334 -22.80 -5.38 54.02
CA LEU A 334 -23.85 -6.13 54.71
C LEU A 334 -23.26 -7.30 55.52
N TYR A 335 -22.37 -8.10 54.93
CA TYR A 335 -21.74 -9.21 55.62
C TYR A 335 -20.92 -8.73 56.84
N GLY A 336 -20.18 -7.62 56.71
CA GLY A 336 -19.45 -7.01 57.82
C GLY A 336 -20.37 -6.54 58.93
N GLU A 337 -21.49 -5.87 58.59
CA GLU A 337 -22.49 -5.39 59.54
C GLU A 337 -23.17 -6.55 60.29
N LEU A 338 -23.68 -7.56 59.54
CA LEU A 338 -24.35 -8.72 60.12
C LEU A 338 -23.45 -9.52 61.07
N ILE A 339 -22.18 -9.73 60.67
CA ILE A 339 -21.23 -10.42 61.58
C ILE A 339 -20.97 -9.59 62.82
N THR A 340 -20.77 -8.26 62.66
CA THR A 340 -20.46 -7.38 63.77
C THR A 340 -21.60 -7.32 64.79
N SER A 341 -22.86 -7.25 64.32
CA SER A 341 -24.06 -7.20 65.16
C SER A 341 -24.31 -8.52 65.90
N ASN A 342 -23.81 -9.65 65.39
CA ASN A 342 -24.04 -10.99 65.95
C ASN A 342 -22.79 -11.64 66.52
N LEU A 343 -21.70 -10.87 66.81
CA LEU A 343 -20.45 -11.40 67.35
C LEU A 343 -20.66 -12.24 68.62
N TYR A 344 -21.65 -11.90 69.45
CA TYR A 344 -21.96 -12.61 70.73
C TYR A 344 -22.56 -13.98 70.48
N ARG A 345 -23.11 -14.29 69.30
CA ARG A 345 -23.69 -15.59 68.93
C ARG A 345 -22.72 -16.50 68.15
N ILE A 346 -21.65 -15.94 67.58
CA ILE A 346 -20.74 -16.66 66.70
C ILE A 346 -19.56 -17.22 67.51
N PRO A 347 -19.30 -18.52 67.43
CA PRO A 347 -18.14 -19.11 68.16
C PRO A 347 -16.81 -18.49 67.68
N ASN A 348 -15.90 -18.29 68.63
CA ASN A 348 -14.64 -17.60 68.40
C ASN A 348 -13.62 -18.36 67.56
N LYS A 349 -13.79 -19.63 67.25
CA LYS A 349 -12.85 -20.45 66.45
C LYS A 349 -13.57 -21.54 65.65
N ASN A 350 -12.94 -21.93 64.54
CA ASN A 350 -13.34 -23.03 63.63
C ASN A 350 -14.72 -22.91 62.95
N VAL A 351 -15.21 -21.71 62.71
CA VAL A 351 -16.46 -21.49 62.01
C VAL A 351 -16.14 -21.16 60.56
N ASP A 352 -16.59 -21.96 59.60
CA ASP A 352 -16.42 -21.76 58.16
C ASP A 352 -17.63 -21.11 57.52
N LYS A 353 -18.82 -21.24 58.15
CA LYS A 353 -20.09 -20.64 57.68
C LYS A 353 -20.92 -20.20 58.87
N VAL A 354 -21.64 -19.11 58.69
CA VAL A 354 -22.60 -18.62 59.67
C VAL A 354 -23.91 -18.23 58.92
N GLU A 355 -25.04 -18.63 59.48
CA GLU A 355 -26.36 -18.23 59.01
C GLU A 355 -26.89 -17.11 59.94
N LEU A 356 -27.11 -15.93 59.35
CA LEU A 356 -27.56 -14.74 60.08
C LEU A 356 -28.81 -14.16 59.43
N GLU A 357 -29.63 -13.50 60.23
CA GLU A 357 -30.85 -12.84 59.79
C GLU A 357 -30.51 -11.45 59.23
N ASN A 358 -30.98 -11.16 58.01
CA ASN A 358 -30.81 -9.87 57.36
C ASN A 358 -31.93 -8.93 57.78
N TYR A 359 -31.69 -8.08 58.74
CA TYR A 359 -32.70 -7.11 59.24
C TYR A 359 -33.03 -6.00 58.25
N TYR A 360 -32.29 -5.89 57.11
CA TYR A 360 -32.63 -5.01 56.02
C TYR A 360 -33.60 -5.63 54.99
N ASP A 361 -33.84 -6.97 55.08
CA ASP A 361 -34.68 -7.71 54.15
C ASP A 361 -35.58 -8.71 54.93
N ASN A 362 -36.55 -8.17 55.68
CA ASN A 362 -37.55 -8.92 56.43
C ASN A 362 -37.01 -10.14 57.24
N ASN A 363 -35.80 -10.00 57.78
CA ASN A 363 -35.06 -11.06 58.50
C ASN A 363 -34.80 -12.32 57.66
N ALA A 364 -34.70 -12.18 56.35
CA ALA A 364 -34.29 -13.29 55.48
C ALA A 364 -32.93 -13.86 55.91
N LYS A 365 -32.81 -15.19 55.97
CA LYS A 365 -31.59 -15.86 56.37
C LYS A 365 -30.53 -15.79 55.29
N ILE A 366 -29.34 -15.32 55.63
CA ILE A 366 -28.19 -15.22 54.73
C ILE A 366 -27.03 -16.09 55.31
N THR A 367 -26.48 -16.97 54.48
CA THR A 367 -25.29 -17.75 54.82
C THR A 367 -24.03 -16.99 54.40
N ILE A 368 -23.16 -16.68 55.35
CA ILE A 368 -21.92 -15.97 55.13
C ILE A 368 -20.74 -16.94 55.33
N ASN A 369 -19.88 -17.08 54.34
CA ASN A 369 -18.66 -17.86 54.42
C ASN A 369 -17.58 -17.09 55.18
N LEU A 370 -16.97 -17.74 56.20
CA LEU A 370 -15.91 -17.20 57.04
C LEU A 370 -14.59 -17.96 56.81
N ASP A 371 -13.48 -17.30 57.04
CA ASP A 371 -12.17 -17.98 57.14
C ASP A 371 -12.06 -18.53 58.57
N LYS A 372 -12.16 -19.87 58.72
CA LYS A 372 -12.15 -20.59 60.00
C LYS A 372 -10.87 -20.37 60.84
N ARG A 373 -9.80 -19.91 60.21
CA ARG A 373 -8.52 -19.59 60.88
C ARG A 373 -8.55 -18.22 61.57
N LEU A 374 -9.55 -17.40 61.28
CA LEU A 374 -9.65 -16.03 61.76
C LEU A 374 -10.85 -15.91 62.74
N LEU A 375 -10.70 -15.03 63.70
CA LEU A 375 -11.81 -14.66 64.59
C LEU A 375 -12.95 -14.01 63.78
N PRO A 376 -14.23 -14.16 64.17
CA PRO A 376 -15.36 -13.51 63.50
C PRO A 376 -15.19 -12.01 63.33
N SER A 377 -14.65 -11.31 64.33
CA SER A 377 -14.36 -9.87 64.26
C SER A 377 -13.31 -9.51 63.19
N ILE A 378 -12.33 -10.41 62.98
CA ILE A 378 -11.32 -10.20 61.92
C ILE A 378 -11.93 -10.47 60.55
N ASN A 379 -12.81 -11.46 60.41
CA ASN A 379 -13.58 -11.69 59.18
C ASN A 379 -14.45 -10.48 58.83
N ALA A 380 -15.17 -9.90 59.80
CA ALA A 380 -15.94 -8.67 59.59
C ALA A 380 -15.04 -7.50 59.07
N LYS A 381 -13.87 -7.29 59.71
CA LYS A 381 -12.90 -6.29 59.26
C LYS A 381 -12.42 -6.54 57.82
N ARG A 382 -12.23 -7.82 57.44
CA ARG A 382 -11.85 -8.17 56.05
C ARG A 382 -12.98 -7.81 55.05
N PHE A 383 -14.24 -8.04 55.39
CA PHE A 383 -15.36 -7.66 54.55
C PHE A 383 -15.45 -6.13 54.41
N PHE A 384 -15.32 -5.37 55.49
CA PHE A 384 -15.27 -3.88 55.39
C PHE A 384 -14.10 -3.39 54.59
N LYS A 385 -12.91 -3.99 54.74
CA LYS A 385 -11.73 -3.67 53.93
C LYS A 385 -11.98 -3.95 52.45
N LYS A 386 -12.67 -5.07 52.12
CA LYS A 386 -13.03 -5.42 50.76
C LYS A 386 -14.05 -4.42 50.16
N TYR A 387 -15.07 -4.05 50.94
CA TYR A 387 -16.02 -3.01 50.59
C TYR A 387 -15.33 -1.68 50.23
N SER A 388 -14.48 -1.17 51.16
CA SER A 388 -13.75 0.10 50.95
C SER A 388 -12.82 0.04 49.71
N LYS A 389 -12.16 -1.09 49.51
CA LYS A 389 -11.32 -1.29 48.31
C LYS A 389 -12.15 -1.24 47.02
N LEU A 390 -13.30 -1.91 46.97
CA LEU A 390 -14.16 -1.92 45.79
C LEU A 390 -14.83 -0.55 45.55
N LYS A 391 -15.23 0.16 46.63
CA LYS A 391 -15.77 1.51 46.54
C LYS A 391 -14.77 2.51 45.92
N ASN A 392 -13.51 2.47 46.37
CA ASN A 392 -12.47 3.33 45.79
C ASN A 392 -12.12 2.90 44.36
N ALA A 393 -12.10 1.59 44.08
CA ALA A 393 -11.87 1.06 42.76
C ALA A 393 -12.95 1.50 41.76
N LEU A 394 -14.23 1.57 42.16
CA LEU A 394 -15.34 1.98 41.33
C LEU A 394 -15.10 3.36 40.66
N VAL A 395 -14.64 4.35 41.43
CA VAL A 395 -14.37 5.70 40.96
C VAL A 395 -13.26 5.67 39.89
N ILE A 396 -12.12 5.06 40.25
CA ILE A 396 -10.93 4.98 39.38
C ILE A 396 -11.24 4.23 38.07
N VAL A 397 -11.96 3.10 38.18
CA VAL A 397 -12.28 2.24 37.02
C VAL A 397 -13.32 2.90 36.13
N SER A 398 -14.25 3.70 36.69
CA SER A 398 -15.22 4.48 35.91
C SER A 398 -14.52 5.58 35.08
N GLU A 399 -13.55 6.28 35.67
CA GLU A 399 -12.73 7.26 34.94
C GLU A 399 -11.91 6.58 33.82
N GLN A 400 -11.26 5.44 34.14
CA GLN A 400 -10.53 4.65 33.15
C GLN A 400 -11.41 4.16 32.00
N LYS A 401 -12.69 3.83 32.26
CA LYS A 401 -13.66 3.48 31.22
C LYS A 401 -13.91 4.65 30.29
N ALA A 402 -14.20 5.83 30.85
CA ALA A 402 -14.46 7.03 30.07
C ALA A 402 -13.28 7.40 29.16
N ASP A 403 -12.07 7.34 29.68
CA ASP A 403 -10.85 7.63 28.89
C ASP A 403 -10.59 6.55 27.82
N THR A 404 -10.78 5.26 28.19
CA THR A 404 -10.60 4.17 27.22
C THR A 404 -11.61 4.25 26.07
N LEU A 405 -12.85 4.68 26.32
CA LEU A 405 -13.85 4.91 25.29
C LEU A 405 -13.45 6.05 24.34
N LYS A 406 -12.95 7.18 24.85
CA LYS A 406 -12.43 8.28 24.02
C LYS A 406 -11.26 7.85 23.14
N GLU A 407 -10.36 7.03 23.70
CA GLU A 407 -9.22 6.50 22.95
C GLU A 407 -9.69 5.52 21.86
N LEU A 408 -10.67 4.66 22.16
CA LEU A 408 -11.27 3.75 21.18
C LEU A 408 -11.94 4.51 20.03
N ASP A 409 -12.73 5.52 20.34
CA ASP A 409 -13.39 6.37 19.36
C ASP A 409 -12.38 7.01 18.40
N TYR A 410 -11.29 7.57 18.95
CA TYR A 410 -10.20 8.12 18.13
C TYR A 410 -9.51 7.04 17.27
N ILE A 411 -9.20 5.85 17.81
CA ILE A 411 -8.57 4.79 17.03
C ILE A 411 -9.48 4.33 15.89
N GLU A 412 -10.79 4.23 16.13
CA GLU A 412 -11.79 3.85 15.11
C GLU A 412 -11.95 4.91 14.02
N SER A 413 -11.84 6.22 14.36
CA SER A 413 -11.81 7.29 13.35
C SER A 413 -10.58 7.19 12.44
N VAL A 414 -9.40 6.93 13.02
CA VAL A 414 -8.16 6.75 12.24
C VAL A 414 -8.23 5.51 11.34
N VAL A 415 -8.85 4.40 11.78
CA VAL A 415 -9.10 3.23 10.92
C VAL A 415 -9.95 3.62 9.73
N TYR A 416 -11.06 4.33 9.97
CA TYR A 416 -11.96 4.79 8.92
C TYR A 416 -11.23 5.67 7.88
N GLU A 417 -10.45 6.64 8.33
CA GLU A 417 -9.67 7.51 7.44
C GLU A 417 -8.69 6.71 6.58
N LEU A 418 -7.94 5.79 7.20
CA LEU A 418 -6.97 4.98 6.49
C LEU A 418 -7.61 4.03 5.46
N GLU A 419 -8.81 3.52 5.75
CA GLU A 419 -9.59 2.71 4.81
C GLU A 419 -10.05 3.50 3.58
N ASN A 420 -10.26 4.81 3.72
CA ASN A 420 -10.74 5.70 2.65
C ASN A 420 -9.61 6.48 1.95
N CYS A 421 -8.35 6.37 2.40
CA CYS A 421 -7.22 6.97 1.71
C CYS A 421 -7.07 6.44 0.29
N SER A 422 -6.75 7.33 -0.64
CA SER A 422 -6.52 7.06 -2.06
C SER A 422 -5.09 7.38 -2.51
N THR A 423 -4.31 8.15 -1.74
CA THR A 423 -2.95 8.58 -2.09
C THR A 423 -1.92 8.27 -1.00
N ILE A 424 -0.64 8.22 -1.38
CA ILE A 424 0.49 8.01 -0.44
C ILE A 424 0.60 9.18 0.54
N GLU A 425 0.33 10.39 0.07
CA GLU A 425 0.39 11.63 0.85
C GLU A 425 -0.65 11.61 1.98
N GLU A 426 -1.86 11.13 1.70
CA GLU A 426 -2.91 10.96 2.72
C GLU A 426 -2.49 9.95 3.79
N VAL A 427 -1.94 8.80 3.40
CA VAL A 427 -1.42 7.81 4.35
C VAL A 427 -0.26 8.37 5.17
N ALA A 428 0.63 9.18 4.55
CA ALA A 428 1.74 9.83 5.24
C ALA A 428 1.25 10.86 6.28
N ALA A 429 0.21 11.63 5.96
CA ALA A 429 -0.40 12.59 6.88
C ALA A 429 -0.99 11.89 8.12
N ILE A 430 -1.70 10.77 7.92
CA ILE A 430 -2.20 9.94 9.03
C ILE A 430 -1.05 9.35 9.85
N TYR A 431 0.03 8.90 9.20
CA TYR A 431 1.21 8.40 9.92
C TYR A 431 1.85 9.48 10.80
N GLU A 432 1.97 10.71 10.31
CA GLU A 432 2.46 11.85 11.11
C GLU A 432 1.52 12.14 12.30
N GLU A 433 0.20 12.11 12.10
CA GLU A 433 -0.78 12.30 13.16
C GLU A 433 -0.62 11.25 14.27
N ILE A 434 -0.59 9.96 13.91
CA ILE A 434 -0.48 8.88 14.91
C ILE A 434 0.90 8.83 15.57
N SER A 435 1.97 9.26 14.88
CA SER A 435 3.33 9.28 15.46
C SER A 435 3.50 10.32 16.57
N GLU A 436 2.71 11.38 16.53
CA GLU A 436 2.63 12.41 17.57
C GLU A 436 1.80 11.98 18.79
N ASN A 437 1.00 10.89 18.65
CA ASN A 437 0.09 10.42 19.68
C ASN A 437 0.71 9.32 20.54
N ASP A 438 0.64 9.48 21.87
CA ASP A 438 1.24 8.53 22.83
C ASP A 438 0.72 7.10 22.71
N ILE A 439 -0.53 6.90 22.26
CA ILE A 439 -1.16 5.59 22.04
C ILE A 439 -0.32 4.72 21.09
N PHE A 440 0.40 5.32 20.15
CA PHE A 440 1.15 4.63 19.10
C PHE A 440 2.68 4.71 19.24
N LYS A 441 3.21 5.60 20.11
CA LYS A 441 4.66 5.87 20.23
C LYS A 441 5.54 4.64 20.45
N GLU A 442 5.13 3.71 21.31
CA GLU A 442 5.90 2.49 21.59
C GLU A 442 6.04 1.56 20.37
N LYS A 443 5.06 1.55 19.49
CA LYS A 443 5.03 0.66 18.32
C LYS A 443 5.63 1.28 17.07
N THR A 444 5.57 2.60 16.92
CA THR A 444 6.16 3.31 15.77
C THR A 444 7.69 3.35 15.86
N SER A 445 8.26 3.43 17.07
CA SER A 445 9.71 3.45 17.27
C SER A 445 10.41 2.12 16.99
N SER A 446 9.76 0.97 17.21
CA SER A 446 10.42 -0.34 17.17
C SER A 446 10.25 -1.14 15.86
N LYS A 447 9.15 -1.01 15.16
CA LYS A 447 8.84 -1.83 13.95
C LYS A 447 8.98 -1.09 12.62
N LEU A 448 8.68 0.19 12.56
CA LEU A 448 8.75 0.99 11.34
C LEU A 448 10.13 1.62 11.13
N SER A 449 10.88 1.90 12.19
CA SER A 449 12.25 2.44 12.08
C SER A 449 13.23 1.45 11.43
N LYS A 450 13.05 0.14 11.57
CA LYS A 450 13.94 -0.88 10.96
C LYS A 450 13.61 -1.21 9.50
N LYS A 451 12.36 -1.05 9.04
CA LYS A 451 11.97 -1.33 7.65
C LYS A 451 11.88 -0.09 6.76
N ASN A 452 11.55 1.06 7.33
CA ASN A 452 11.36 2.33 6.61
C ASN A 452 12.49 3.35 6.84
N SER A 453 13.65 2.93 7.32
CA SER A 453 14.86 3.77 7.30
C SER A 453 15.28 4.19 5.88
N LYS A 454 14.55 3.75 4.85
CA LYS A 454 14.72 4.14 3.44
C LYS A 454 13.69 5.15 2.93
N VAL A 455 12.53 5.34 3.58
CA VAL A 455 11.78 6.60 3.50
C VAL A 455 12.37 7.51 4.59
N LYS A 456 13.71 7.69 4.55
CA LYS A 456 14.36 8.76 5.28
C LYS A 456 13.70 10.04 4.80
N LYS A 457 13.15 10.79 5.78
CA LYS A 457 13.09 12.24 5.76
C LYS A 457 13.93 12.76 4.59
N SER A 458 13.38 12.79 3.35
CA SER A 458 13.67 13.95 2.55
C SER A 458 13.43 15.06 3.56
N LYS A 459 14.37 15.92 3.75
CA LYS A 459 14.17 17.20 4.39
C LYS A 459 13.03 17.88 3.63
N LEU A 460 11.81 17.44 3.88
CA LEU A 460 10.66 18.28 3.84
C LEU A 460 11.03 19.33 4.88
N THR A 461 11.61 20.38 4.34
CA THR A 461 11.95 21.63 5.03
C THR A 461 10.95 21.84 6.14
N LYS A 462 11.45 22.18 7.33
CA LYS A 462 10.71 22.50 8.57
C LYS A 462 9.59 23.55 8.41
N ASN A 463 9.17 23.87 7.20
CA ASN A 463 8.16 24.86 6.79
C ASN A 463 7.24 24.37 5.68
N LYS A 464 6.88 23.06 5.61
CA LYS A 464 5.67 22.69 4.89
C LYS A 464 4.53 22.63 5.89
N THR A 465 3.79 23.72 5.99
CA THR A 465 2.37 23.73 6.33
C THR A 465 1.74 22.51 5.67
N VAL A 466 1.04 21.68 6.46
CA VAL A 466 0.15 20.60 5.95
C VAL A 466 -0.58 21.20 4.76
N SER A 467 -0.43 20.64 3.58
CA SER A 467 -1.09 21.17 2.40
C SER A 467 -2.58 20.96 2.60
N PHE A 468 -3.27 22.03 3.02
CA PHE A 468 -4.72 22.03 3.16
C PHE A 468 -5.33 21.89 1.76
N ASN A 469 -5.93 20.76 1.49
CA ASN A 469 -6.54 20.45 0.20
C ASN A 469 -7.82 19.62 0.39
N PRO A 470 -8.86 20.19 1.03
CA PRO A 470 -10.12 19.52 1.24
C PRO A 470 -10.81 19.22 -0.10
N ILE A 471 -11.65 18.21 -0.12
CA ILE A 471 -12.45 17.90 -1.29
C ILE A 471 -13.47 19.02 -1.49
N LYS A 472 -13.49 19.61 -2.68
CA LYS A 472 -14.42 20.70 -3.04
C LYS A 472 -15.54 20.15 -3.91
N TYR A 473 -16.77 20.45 -3.54
CA TYR A 473 -17.98 20.20 -4.31
C TYR A 473 -18.72 21.50 -4.59
N THR A 474 -19.53 21.49 -5.64
CA THR A 474 -20.48 22.58 -5.93
C THR A 474 -21.87 21.98 -6.01
N ILE A 475 -22.79 22.45 -5.18
CA ILE A 475 -24.19 22.00 -5.12
C ILE A 475 -25.09 23.21 -5.33
N ASP A 476 -25.81 23.26 -6.44
CA ASP A 476 -26.73 24.35 -6.82
C ASP A 476 -26.10 25.76 -6.66
N GLY A 477 -24.83 25.90 -7.03
CA GLY A 477 -24.05 27.15 -6.94
C GLY A 477 -23.34 27.38 -5.60
N TYR A 478 -23.65 26.62 -4.56
CA TYR A 478 -22.98 26.70 -3.26
C TYR A 478 -21.71 25.85 -3.24
N THR A 479 -20.66 26.40 -2.62
CA THR A 479 -19.40 25.67 -2.43
C THR A 479 -19.45 24.87 -1.13
N VAL A 480 -19.14 23.57 -1.20
CA VAL A 480 -19.06 22.65 -0.08
C VAL A 480 -17.65 22.06 0.01
N PHE A 481 -17.08 22.06 1.19
CA PHE A 481 -15.77 21.44 1.46
C PHE A 481 -15.91 20.26 2.41
N VAL A 482 -15.18 19.18 2.11
CA VAL A 482 -15.16 17.95 2.92
C VAL A 482 -13.72 17.66 3.30
N GLY A 483 -13.44 17.49 4.59
CA GLY A 483 -12.11 17.15 5.10
C GLY A 483 -11.76 15.70 4.81
N ARG A 484 -10.46 15.42 4.57
CA ARG A 484 -9.96 14.08 4.22
C ARG A 484 -9.45 13.28 5.40
N ASN A 485 -9.05 13.97 6.48
CA ASN A 485 -8.50 13.36 7.70
C ASN A 485 -8.77 14.26 8.91
N ASN A 486 -8.51 13.74 10.12
CA ASN A 486 -8.80 14.43 11.37
C ASN A 486 -8.10 15.79 11.51
N LYS A 487 -6.83 15.92 11.09
CA LYS A 487 -6.12 17.21 11.11
C LYS A 487 -6.74 18.21 10.12
N GLU A 488 -7.15 17.74 8.98
CA GLU A 488 -7.81 18.57 7.96
C GLU A 488 -9.24 18.95 8.38
N ASN A 489 -9.98 18.03 9.03
CA ASN A 489 -11.27 18.30 9.65
C ASN A 489 -11.17 19.43 10.68
N ASP A 490 -10.15 19.39 11.54
CA ASP A 490 -9.86 20.45 12.49
C ASP A 490 -9.57 21.80 11.81
N TYR A 491 -8.66 21.79 10.83
CA TYR A 491 -8.29 23.01 10.12
C TYR A 491 -9.48 23.60 9.36
N LEU A 492 -10.24 22.75 8.66
CA LEU A 492 -11.42 23.12 7.90
C LEU A 492 -12.46 23.81 8.79
N THR A 493 -12.74 23.23 9.96
CA THR A 493 -13.79 23.72 10.88
C THR A 493 -13.34 24.93 11.71
N LEU A 494 -12.09 24.90 12.24
CA LEU A 494 -11.67 25.87 13.26
C LEU A 494 -10.89 27.06 12.69
N LYS A 495 -10.32 26.94 11.46
CA LYS A 495 -9.47 28.00 10.88
C LYS A 495 -9.95 28.48 9.51
N PHE A 496 -10.44 27.59 8.65
CA PHE A 496 -10.85 27.91 7.29
C PHE A 496 -12.30 28.40 7.20
N ALA A 497 -13.21 27.75 7.92
CA ALA A 497 -14.64 28.11 7.90
C ALA A 497 -14.90 29.44 8.61
N ASN A 498 -15.86 30.21 8.05
CA ASN A 498 -16.38 31.42 8.68
C ASN A 498 -17.43 31.06 9.74
N LYS A 499 -17.68 31.97 10.69
CA LYS A 499 -18.62 31.76 11.79
C LYS A 499 -20.05 31.46 11.34
N ASN A 500 -20.46 31.99 10.18
CA ASN A 500 -21.80 31.83 9.60
C ASN A 500 -21.91 30.66 8.62
N ASP A 501 -20.80 30.01 8.27
CA ASP A 501 -20.83 28.79 7.45
C ASP A 501 -21.53 27.66 8.21
N ILE A 502 -22.10 26.68 7.50
CA ILE A 502 -22.81 25.58 8.13
C ILE A 502 -21.93 24.34 8.13
N TRP A 503 -21.73 23.81 9.33
CA TRP A 503 -20.99 22.57 9.56
C TRP A 503 -21.97 21.39 9.61
N PHE A 504 -21.59 20.25 8.99
CA PHE A 504 -22.34 19.00 8.98
C PHE A 504 -21.43 17.85 9.42
N HIS A 505 -22.03 16.91 10.16
CA HIS A 505 -21.38 15.64 10.52
C HIS A 505 -22.43 14.56 10.79
N THR A 506 -22.13 13.31 10.45
CA THR A 506 -23.01 12.18 10.77
C THR A 506 -23.05 11.94 12.29
N LYS A 507 -24.25 11.85 12.84
CA LYS A 507 -24.46 11.56 14.25
C LYS A 507 -24.13 10.09 14.53
N ASP A 508 -23.36 9.82 15.59
CA ASP A 508 -22.98 8.47 16.06
C ASP A 508 -22.12 7.64 15.08
N PHE A 509 -21.65 8.23 13.98
CA PHE A 509 -20.78 7.57 13.02
C PHE A 509 -19.52 8.40 12.74
N HIS A 510 -18.38 7.71 12.60
CA HIS A 510 -17.17 8.39 12.13
C HIS A 510 -17.35 8.87 10.69
N GLY A 511 -16.93 10.08 10.41
CA GLY A 511 -17.05 10.71 9.11
C GLY A 511 -16.23 11.98 8.99
N SER A 512 -16.26 12.60 7.82
CA SER A 512 -15.58 13.86 7.54
C SER A 512 -16.41 15.04 8.02
N HIS A 513 -15.74 16.10 8.48
CA HIS A 513 -16.38 17.40 8.63
C HIS A 513 -16.70 17.95 7.24
N THR A 514 -17.94 18.36 7.06
CA THR A 514 -18.42 18.97 5.82
C THR A 514 -18.85 20.41 6.10
N ILE A 515 -18.31 21.36 5.32
CA ILE A 515 -18.61 22.80 5.48
C ILE A 515 -19.28 23.32 4.23
N LEU A 516 -20.49 23.83 4.39
CA LEU A 516 -21.22 24.61 3.39
C LEU A 516 -20.84 26.08 3.56
N LYS A 517 -20.19 26.66 2.57
CA LYS A 517 -19.82 28.09 2.57
C LYS A 517 -21.06 28.94 2.32
N ILE A 518 -21.25 29.91 3.19
CA ILE A 518 -22.29 30.93 3.04
C ILE A 518 -21.67 32.14 2.35
N ASP A 519 -22.13 32.42 1.13
CA ASP A 519 -21.73 33.59 0.36
C ASP A 519 -22.87 34.62 0.38
N ASN A 520 -22.55 35.88 0.68
CA ASN A 520 -23.54 36.99 0.70
C ASN A 520 -24.13 37.26 -0.69
N SER A 521 -23.54 36.76 -1.76
CA SER A 521 -24.08 36.85 -3.13
C SER A 521 -25.20 35.86 -3.41
N LEU A 522 -25.40 34.85 -2.57
CA LEU A 522 -26.42 33.82 -2.70
C LEU A 522 -27.46 33.95 -1.58
N PRO A 523 -28.73 33.55 -1.80
CA PRO A 523 -29.72 33.48 -0.73
C PRO A 523 -29.27 32.50 0.36
N TYR A 524 -29.92 32.55 1.54
CA TYR A 524 -29.64 31.54 2.56
C TYR A 524 -30.08 30.15 2.06
N PRO A 525 -29.32 29.08 2.28
CA PRO A 525 -29.57 27.75 1.71
C PRO A 525 -30.98 27.24 2.08
N SER A 526 -31.70 26.79 1.06
CA SER A 526 -33.03 26.14 1.26
C SER A 526 -32.87 24.77 1.94
N ASN A 527 -33.98 24.23 2.46
CA ASN A 527 -33.97 22.88 3.05
C ASN A 527 -33.45 21.81 2.06
N ASP A 528 -33.75 21.92 0.77
CA ASP A 528 -33.29 20.97 -0.25
C ASP A 528 -31.78 20.99 -0.41
N ILE A 529 -31.15 22.16 -0.32
CA ILE A 529 -29.68 22.29 -0.34
C ILE A 529 -29.08 21.68 0.92
N LEU A 530 -29.67 21.94 2.09
CA LEU A 530 -29.21 21.34 3.35
C LEU A 530 -29.29 19.82 3.33
N VAL A 531 -30.36 19.24 2.75
CA VAL A 531 -30.51 17.79 2.55
C VAL A 531 -29.40 17.24 1.64
N LYS A 532 -29.15 17.85 0.46
CA LYS A 532 -28.10 17.41 -0.46
C LYS A 532 -26.70 17.47 0.18
N VAL A 533 -26.42 18.49 1.00
CA VAL A 533 -25.14 18.59 1.73
C VAL A 533 -25.08 17.54 2.85
N ALA A 534 -26.18 17.25 3.53
CA ALA A 534 -26.26 16.19 4.52
C ALA A 534 -26.06 14.80 3.88
N GLU A 535 -26.61 14.53 2.69
CA GLU A 535 -26.36 13.32 1.89
C GLU A 535 -24.87 13.20 1.56
N LEU A 536 -24.23 14.31 1.15
CA LEU A 536 -22.79 14.33 0.90
C LEU A 536 -21.98 14.02 2.18
N ALA A 537 -22.34 14.58 3.32
CA ALA A 537 -21.69 14.28 4.60
C ALA A 537 -21.87 12.81 4.99
N ALA A 538 -23.07 12.25 4.79
CA ALA A 538 -23.36 10.83 5.02
C ALA A 538 -22.54 9.92 4.07
N LYS A 539 -22.39 10.30 2.81
CA LYS A 539 -21.53 9.60 1.82
C LYS A 539 -20.06 9.56 2.24
N HIS A 540 -19.58 10.60 2.90
CA HIS A 540 -18.23 10.68 3.46
C HIS A 540 -18.16 10.22 4.92
N SER A 541 -18.94 9.19 5.29
CA SER A 541 -18.96 8.60 6.62
C SER A 541 -18.97 7.06 6.58
N LYS A 542 -18.80 6.45 7.74
CA LYS A 542 -18.92 4.99 7.91
C LYS A 542 -20.33 4.48 7.56
N ALA A 543 -21.32 5.34 7.59
CA ALA A 543 -22.73 5.04 7.26
C ALA A 543 -23.07 5.17 5.77
N ARG A 544 -22.09 5.33 4.86
CA ARG A 544 -22.27 5.58 3.42
C ARG A 544 -23.13 4.55 2.66
N ASN A 545 -23.28 3.34 3.20
CA ASN A 545 -24.09 2.27 2.61
C ASN A 545 -25.36 1.98 3.43
N SER A 546 -25.70 2.86 4.38
CA SER A 546 -26.88 2.72 5.24
C SER A 546 -28.00 3.61 4.75
N SER A 547 -29.24 3.26 5.02
CA SER A 547 -30.41 4.11 4.82
C SER A 547 -30.74 4.87 6.11
N ASN A 548 -31.38 6.02 5.97
CA ASN A 548 -31.88 6.83 7.10
C ASN A 548 -30.76 7.25 8.08
N VAL A 549 -29.65 7.78 7.54
CA VAL A 549 -28.49 8.20 8.32
C VAL A 549 -28.76 9.57 8.96
N PRO A 550 -28.71 9.71 10.30
CA PRO A 550 -28.84 11.00 10.96
C PRO A 550 -27.58 11.85 10.76
N VAL A 551 -27.76 13.06 10.26
CA VAL A 551 -26.71 14.05 10.07
C VAL A 551 -27.04 15.30 10.87
N ASP A 552 -26.17 15.65 11.80
CA ASP A 552 -26.27 16.88 12.57
C ASP A 552 -25.64 18.04 11.79
N TYR A 553 -26.27 19.22 11.86
CA TYR A 553 -25.72 20.44 11.28
C TYR A 553 -26.00 21.65 12.17
N CYS A 554 -25.07 22.58 12.19
CA CYS A 554 -25.19 23.86 12.88
C CYS A 554 -24.23 24.88 12.26
N GLU A 555 -24.41 26.17 12.59
CA GLU A 555 -23.42 27.18 12.22
C GLU A 555 -22.09 26.91 12.93
N VAL A 556 -20.95 27.14 12.23
CA VAL A 556 -19.59 26.89 12.73
C VAL A 556 -19.31 27.60 14.07
N LYS A 557 -19.93 28.74 14.35
CA LYS A 557 -19.78 29.47 15.64
C LYS A 557 -20.18 28.63 16.87
N PHE A 558 -21.00 27.59 16.68
CA PHE A 558 -21.44 26.66 17.73
C PHE A 558 -20.57 25.42 17.87
N VAL A 559 -19.56 25.26 16.99
CA VAL A 559 -18.61 24.12 17.01
C VAL A 559 -17.34 24.56 17.74
N LYS A 560 -16.94 23.80 18.75
CA LYS A 560 -15.74 24.09 19.57
C LYS A 560 -14.91 22.84 19.75
N LYS A 561 -13.60 23.02 19.82
CA LYS A 561 -12.66 21.97 20.18
C LYS A 561 -12.32 22.06 21.66
N PRO A 562 -12.60 21.05 22.50
CA PRO A 562 -12.18 21.01 23.88
C PRO A 562 -10.66 20.99 24.00
N SER A 563 -10.10 21.65 25.02
CA SER A 563 -8.67 21.61 25.28
C SER A 563 -8.20 20.18 25.53
N GLY A 564 -7.10 19.78 24.88
CA GLY A 564 -6.54 18.43 25.01
C GLY A 564 -7.27 17.32 24.24
N SER A 565 -8.34 17.64 23.48
CA SER A 565 -9.01 16.63 22.64
C SER A 565 -8.15 16.23 21.42
N LYS A 566 -8.34 14.98 20.96
CA LYS A 566 -7.64 14.42 19.80
C LYS A 566 -8.03 15.17 18.52
N PRO A 567 -7.22 15.10 17.44
CA PRO A 567 -7.61 15.63 16.14
C PRO A 567 -8.98 15.10 15.67
N GLY A 568 -9.75 15.94 15.00
CA GLY A 568 -11.10 15.60 14.50
C GLY A 568 -12.22 15.61 15.55
N MET A 569 -11.89 15.67 16.85
CA MET A 569 -12.89 15.66 17.91
C MET A 569 -13.37 17.08 18.25
N VAL A 570 -14.65 17.33 18.08
CA VAL A 570 -15.32 18.60 18.40
C VAL A 570 -16.56 18.36 19.23
N ILE A 571 -17.00 19.40 19.96
CA ILE A 571 -18.31 19.49 20.61
C ILE A 571 -19.09 20.61 19.93
N TYR A 572 -20.39 20.42 19.80
CA TYR A 572 -21.27 21.39 19.16
C TYR A 572 -22.59 21.52 19.91
N THR A 573 -23.23 22.64 19.71
CA THR A 573 -24.53 22.98 20.31
C THR A 573 -25.44 23.58 19.23
N ASN A 574 -26.73 23.76 19.55
CA ASN A 574 -27.71 24.33 18.63
C ASN A 574 -27.81 23.60 17.27
N ASN A 575 -27.50 22.31 17.26
CA ASN A 575 -27.59 21.49 16.07
C ASN A 575 -29.05 21.11 15.76
N LYS A 576 -29.29 20.94 14.47
CA LYS A 576 -30.48 20.25 13.94
C LYS A 576 -30.04 18.96 13.30
N THR A 577 -30.94 17.97 13.26
CA THR A 577 -30.65 16.67 12.64
C THR A 577 -31.52 16.48 11.41
N ILE A 578 -30.92 16.03 10.31
CA ILE A 578 -31.63 15.61 9.09
C ILE A 578 -31.27 14.13 8.85
N ASN A 579 -32.31 13.32 8.59
CA ASN A 579 -32.12 11.93 8.20
C ASN A 579 -32.04 11.83 6.67
N VAL A 580 -30.95 11.24 6.14
CA VAL A 580 -30.70 11.15 4.70
C VAL A 580 -30.29 9.74 4.30
N THR A 581 -30.40 9.45 3.01
CA THR A 581 -29.82 8.25 2.38
C THR A 581 -28.67 8.70 1.49
N PRO A 582 -27.42 8.25 1.74
CA PRO A 582 -26.21 8.69 1.04
C PRO A 582 -26.20 8.40 -0.46
#